data_79b13e70a6f229dfff2d84f60ea119f0
#
_entry.id   79b13e70a6f229dfff2d84f60ea119f0
#
_cell.length_a   1.000
_cell.length_b   1.000
_cell.length_c   1.000
_cell.angle_alpha   90.00
_cell.angle_beta   90.00
_cell.angle_gamma   90.00
#
_symmetry.space_group_name_H-M   'P 1'
#
loop_
_entity.id
_entity.type
_entity.pdbx_description
1 polymer ?
#
loop_
_entity_poly.entity_id
_entity_poly.type
_entity_poly.pdbx_seq_one_letter_code
_entity_poly.pdbx_strand_id
1 'polypeptide(L)'
;MTYKIAFFSSDWLFEIAQEKQNAINQFLNDYQDISIDMFEIFGNYGLVHPMDSLLELYKLPDIKDYDVLIFQTNSNFYKDYRQQMIDEAHKYHIPVVSINDPIKDCVYVGTDNQQAIYKLTQTISAERNCQKVAYVSGPMSSREARLRKADFLQATKDLEDIQ
;
A
#
# COMPACT_ATOMS: atom_id res chain seq x y z
N MET A 1 -19.20 18.66 -14.78
CA MET A 1 -18.74 17.31 -15.20
C MET A 1 -18.21 16.69 -13.93
N THR A 2 -18.69 15.53 -13.52
CA THR A 2 -18.26 14.89 -12.27
C THR A 2 -17.26 13.81 -12.63
N TYR A 3 -16.06 13.85 -12.05
CA TYR A 3 -15.05 12.82 -12.19
C TYR A 3 -15.40 11.64 -11.29
N LYS A 4 -15.28 10.43 -11.81
CA LYS A 4 -15.61 9.20 -11.10
C LYS A 4 -14.34 8.37 -10.89
N ILE A 5 -14.03 8.06 -9.63
CA ILE A 5 -12.83 7.34 -9.23
C ILE A 5 -13.22 5.97 -8.64
N ALA A 6 -12.60 4.89 -9.13
CA ALA A 6 -12.68 3.60 -8.48
C ALA A 6 -11.46 3.40 -7.56
N PHE A 7 -11.70 3.21 -6.27
CA PHE A 7 -10.66 2.98 -5.27
C PHE A 7 -10.70 1.54 -4.77
N PHE A 8 -9.68 0.77 -5.12
CA PHE A 8 -9.52 -0.63 -4.73
C PHE A 8 -8.51 -0.72 -3.58
N SER A 9 -8.95 -1.28 -2.46
CA SER A 9 -8.08 -1.46 -1.32
C SER A 9 -8.32 -2.78 -0.59
N SER A 10 -7.33 -3.18 0.18
CA SER A 10 -7.42 -4.33 1.06
C SER A 10 -6.81 -3.98 2.40
N ASP A 11 -7.61 -4.06 3.45
CA ASP A 11 -7.15 -3.85 4.81
C ASP A 11 -7.45 -5.07 5.68
N TRP A 12 -6.69 -5.22 6.76
CA TRP A 12 -6.84 -6.30 7.72
C TRP A 12 -7.49 -5.83 9.03
N LEU A 13 -7.55 -4.50 9.23
CA LEU A 13 -8.17 -3.84 10.39
C LEU A 13 -9.28 -2.90 9.90
N PHE A 14 -10.44 -3.03 10.51
CA PHE A 14 -11.59 -2.19 10.23
C PHE A 14 -11.31 -0.72 10.55
N GLU A 15 -10.56 -0.45 11.62
CA GLU A 15 -10.19 0.90 12.05
C GLU A 15 -9.39 1.64 10.98
N ILE A 16 -8.46 0.97 10.31
CA ILE A 16 -7.66 1.56 9.22
C ILE A 16 -8.55 1.90 8.03
N ALA A 17 -9.47 1.00 7.67
CA ALA A 17 -10.42 1.25 6.60
C ALA A 17 -11.33 2.44 6.92
N GLN A 18 -11.77 2.56 8.17
CA GLN A 18 -12.61 3.67 8.62
C GLN A 18 -11.87 5.02 8.60
N GLU A 19 -10.61 5.06 9.05
CA GLU A 19 -9.78 6.27 8.99
C GLU A 19 -9.58 6.72 7.54
N LYS A 20 -9.31 5.79 6.63
CA LYS A 20 -9.20 6.05 5.20
C LYS A 20 -10.51 6.62 4.63
N GLN A 21 -11.64 6.00 4.95
CA GLN A 21 -12.95 6.47 4.52
C GLN A 21 -13.24 7.89 5.03
N ASN A 22 -12.89 8.17 6.28
CA ASN A 22 -13.04 9.51 6.86
C ASN A 22 -12.17 10.55 6.11
N ALA A 23 -10.92 10.20 5.78
CA ALA A 23 -10.04 11.08 5.02
C ALA A 23 -10.58 11.35 3.60
N ILE A 24 -11.11 10.33 2.93
CA ILE A 24 -11.76 10.47 1.62
C ILE A 24 -12.99 11.36 1.72
N ASN A 25 -13.85 11.16 2.71
CA ASN A 25 -15.03 11.99 2.91
C ASN A 25 -14.67 13.45 3.20
N GLN A 26 -13.62 13.68 3.98
CA GLN A 26 -13.11 15.03 4.23
C GLN A 26 -12.63 15.69 2.93
N PHE A 27 -11.88 14.97 2.12
CA PHE A 27 -11.44 15.45 0.80
C PHE A 27 -12.63 15.80 -0.10
N LEU A 28 -13.66 14.93 -0.17
CA LEU A 28 -14.83 15.15 -1.01
C LEU A 28 -15.69 16.36 -0.58
N ASN A 29 -15.58 16.83 0.66
CA ASN A 29 -16.24 18.07 1.08
C ASN A 29 -15.69 19.30 0.34
N ASP A 30 -14.41 19.28 -0.03
CA ASP A 30 -13.74 20.36 -0.74
C ASP A 30 -13.85 20.23 -2.27
N TYR A 31 -14.18 19.03 -2.79
CA TYR A 31 -14.22 18.71 -4.21
C TYR A 31 -15.55 18.07 -4.61
N GLN A 32 -16.56 18.91 -4.85
CA GLN A 32 -17.93 18.46 -5.17
C GLN A 32 -18.09 17.89 -6.61
N ASP A 33 -17.10 18.05 -7.44
CA ASP A 33 -17.05 17.52 -8.80
C ASP A 33 -16.35 16.15 -8.89
N ILE A 34 -16.05 15.53 -7.75
CA ILE A 34 -15.44 14.21 -7.66
C ILE A 34 -16.36 13.26 -6.92
N SER A 35 -16.51 12.05 -7.43
CA SER A 35 -17.12 10.90 -6.72
C SER A 35 -16.14 9.74 -6.64
N ILE A 36 -16.15 9.02 -5.51
CA ILE A 36 -15.27 7.88 -5.27
C ILE A 36 -16.09 6.67 -4.86
N ASP A 37 -16.03 5.60 -5.65
CA ASP A 37 -16.56 4.30 -5.29
C ASP A 37 -15.45 3.46 -4.66
N MET A 38 -15.64 3.01 -3.42
CA MET A 38 -14.65 2.21 -2.69
C MET A 38 -14.96 0.72 -2.79
N PHE A 39 -14.00 -0.06 -3.25
CA PHE A 39 -14.03 -1.52 -3.31
C PHE A 39 -13.02 -2.06 -2.29
N GLU A 40 -13.52 -2.29 -1.07
CA GLU A 40 -12.69 -2.70 0.07
C GLU A 40 -12.80 -4.20 0.30
N ILE A 41 -11.66 -4.88 0.35
CA ILE A 41 -11.59 -6.28 0.74
C ILE A 41 -10.91 -6.40 2.11
N PHE A 42 -11.63 -6.99 3.05
CA PHE A 42 -11.06 -7.34 4.35
C PHE A 42 -10.44 -8.73 4.28
N GLY A 43 -9.12 -8.79 4.28
CA GLY A 43 -8.36 -10.03 4.17
C GLY A 43 -7.60 -10.36 5.44
N ASN A 44 -7.74 -11.59 5.94
CA ASN A 44 -6.85 -12.10 6.98
C ASN A 44 -5.62 -12.73 6.32
N TYR A 45 -4.45 -12.16 6.52
CA TYR A 45 -3.17 -12.60 5.95
C TYR A 45 -2.77 -14.05 6.26
N GLY A 46 -3.51 -14.74 7.14
CA GLY A 46 -3.26 -16.13 7.53
C GLY A 46 -4.19 -17.19 6.92
N LEU A 47 -5.21 -16.79 6.17
CA LEU A 47 -6.19 -17.73 5.61
C LEU A 47 -5.90 -18.00 4.12
N VAL A 48 -5.48 -19.21 3.82
CA VAL A 48 -5.01 -19.62 2.50
C VAL A 48 -6.14 -19.88 1.49
N HIS A 49 -7.42 -19.91 1.86
CA HIS A 49 -8.44 -20.49 0.98
C HIS A 49 -9.85 -19.89 0.78
N PRO A 50 -10.38 -18.86 1.41
CA PRO A 50 -11.67 -18.33 0.96
C PRO A 50 -11.59 -17.09 0.07
N MET A 51 -10.44 -16.86 -0.56
CA MET A 51 -10.10 -15.56 -1.13
C MET A 51 -10.63 -15.35 -2.57
N ASP A 52 -10.91 -16.42 -3.30
CA ASP A 52 -11.42 -16.31 -4.67
C ASP A 52 -12.79 -15.63 -4.72
N SER A 53 -13.64 -15.86 -3.71
CA SER A 53 -14.95 -15.22 -3.62
C SER A 53 -14.86 -13.71 -3.29
N LEU A 54 -13.84 -13.28 -2.58
CA LEU A 54 -13.63 -11.86 -2.28
C LEU A 54 -13.10 -11.09 -3.50
N LEU A 55 -12.40 -11.78 -4.40
CA LEU A 55 -11.97 -11.19 -5.67
C LEU A 55 -13.13 -10.80 -6.58
N GLU A 56 -14.27 -11.45 -6.42
CA GLU A 56 -15.47 -11.10 -7.18
C GLU A 56 -15.93 -9.65 -6.91
N LEU A 57 -15.60 -9.09 -5.74
CA LEU A 57 -15.86 -7.66 -5.45
C LEU A 57 -15.10 -6.73 -6.40
N TYR A 58 -13.90 -7.09 -6.80
CA TYR A 58 -13.12 -6.27 -7.74
C TYR A 58 -13.61 -6.41 -9.19
N LYS A 59 -14.45 -7.41 -9.47
CA LYS A 59 -15.08 -7.59 -10.78
C LYS A 59 -16.43 -6.87 -10.91
N LEU A 60 -16.95 -6.30 -9.81
CA LEU A 60 -18.25 -5.62 -9.83
C LEU A 60 -18.24 -4.35 -10.69
N PRO A 61 -17.22 -3.47 -10.64
CA PRO A 61 -17.25 -2.27 -11.47
C PRO A 61 -16.88 -2.58 -12.93
N ASP A 62 -17.59 -1.98 -13.87
CA ASP A 62 -17.04 -1.81 -15.21
C ASP A 62 -16.04 -0.64 -15.15
N ILE A 63 -14.75 -0.92 -15.34
CA ILE A 63 -13.70 0.08 -15.21
C ILE A 63 -13.85 1.24 -16.22
N LYS A 64 -14.59 1.04 -17.32
CA LYS A 64 -14.88 2.08 -18.30
C LYS A 64 -15.78 3.20 -17.77
N ASP A 65 -16.51 2.92 -16.68
CA ASP A 65 -17.36 3.92 -16.03
C ASP A 65 -16.58 4.91 -15.17
N TYR A 66 -15.23 4.77 -15.10
CA TYR A 66 -14.38 5.56 -14.23
C TYR A 66 -13.33 6.37 -15.01
N ASP A 67 -13.03 7.54 -14.50
CA ASP A 67 -12.00 8.42 -15.04
C ASP A 67 -10.61 8.10 -14.48
N VAL A 68 -10.52 7.49 -13.30
CA VAL A 68 -9.26 7.11 -12.62
C VAL A 68 -9.46 5.82 -11.82
N LEU A 69 -8.46 4.95 -11.85
CA LEU A 69 -8.38 3.82 -10.91
C LEU A 69 -7.29 4.08 -9.88
N ILE A 70 -7.59 3.81 -8.61
CA ILE A 70 -6.63 3.88 -7.51
C ILE A 70 -6.51 2.50 -6.87
N PHE A 71 -5.29 1.98 -6.76
CA PHE A 71 -5.00 0.74 -6.04
C PHE A 71 -4.15 1.02 -4.81
N GLN A 72 -4.68 0.73 -3.63
CA GLN A 72 -3.93 0.67 -2.38
C GLN A 72 -3.68 -0.79 -2.02
N THR A 73 -2.50 -1.27 -2.29
CA THR A 73 -2.16 -2.67 -2.07
C THR A 73 -0.93 -2.79 -1.21
N ASN A 74 -1.08 -3.41 -0.06
CA ASN A 74 0.04 -3.68 0.86
C ASN A 74 0.64 -5.07 0.67
N SER A 75 0.18 -5.86 -0.31
CA SER A 75 0.62 -7.23 -0.52
C SER A 75 0.54 -7.65 -1.99
N ASN A 76 1.31 -8.68 -2.36
CA ASN A 76 1.20 -9.36 -3.65
C ASN A 76 -0.10 -10.15 -3.81
N PHE A 77 -1.05 -9.98 -2.92
CA PHE A 77 -2.21 -10.81 -2.70
C PHE A 77 -3.14 -10.65 -3.88
N TYR A 78 -3.29 -10.36 -4.82
CA TYR A 78 -4.13 -10.25 -6.02
C TYR A 78 -3.36 -9.70 -7.22
N LYS A 79 -2.06 -9.94 -7.23
CA LYS A 79 -1.17 -9.35 -8.22
C LYS A 79 -1.63 -9.59 -9.65
N ASP A 80 -2.05 -10.81 -9.96
CA ASP A 80 -2.41 -11.17 -11.33
C ASP A 80 -3.75 -10.53 -11.74
N TYR A 81 -4.71 -10.49 -10.84
CA TYR A 81 -5.99 -9.85 -11.12
C TYR A 81 -5.86 -8.32 -11.21
N ARG A 82 -5.12 -7.73 -10.29
CA ARG A 82 -4.80 -6.30 -10.35
C ARG A 82 -4.12 -5.94 -11.67
N GLN A 83 -3.18 -6.77 -12.13
CA GLN A 83 -2.50 -6.52 -13.40
C GLN A 83 -3.48 -6.56 -14.58
N GLN A 84 -4.42 -7.50 -14.59
CA GLN A 84 -5.47 -7.54 -15.63
C GLN A 84 -6.30 -6.25 -15.67
N MET A 85 -6.69 -5.73 -14.49
CA MET A 85 -7.43 -4.46 -14.40
C MET A 85 -6.60 -3.26 -14.88
N ILE A 86 -5.31 -3.22 -14.56
CA ILE A 86 -4.39 -2.18 -15.02
C ILE A 86 -4.22 -2.24 -16.53
N ASP A 87 -4.03 -3.43 -17.10
CA ASP A 87 -3.88 -3.63 -18.53
C ASP A 87 -5.16 -3.22 -19.28
N GLU A 88 -6.31 -3.49 -18.69
CA GLU A 88 -7.59 -3.06 -19.25
C GLU A 88 -7.78 -1.53 -19.14
N ALA A 89 -7.43 -0.92 -18.01
CA ALA A 89 -7.47 0.53 -17.85
C ALA A 89 -6.59 1.23 -18.89
N HIS A 90 -5.39 0.74 -19.13
CA HIS A 90 -4.48 1.28 -20.14
C HIS A 90 -5.05 1.19 -21.56
N LYS A 91 -5.78 0.12 -21.87
CA LYS A 91 -6.49 -0.03 -23.14
C LYS A 91 -7.49 1.10 -23.41
N TYR A 92 -8.14 1.58 -22.34
CA TYR A 92 -9.13 2.66 -22.40
C TYR A 92 -8.54 4.02 -22.04
N HIS A 93 -7.20 4.13 -21.92
CA HIS A 93 -6.50 5.36 -21.54
C HIS A 93 -6.94 5.92 -20.19
N ILE A 94 -7.37 5.06 -19.28
CA ILE A 94 -7.74 5.42 -17.91
C ILE A 94 -6.46 5.46 -17.07
N PRO A 95 -6.10 6.60 -16.45
CA PRO A 95 -4.94 6.70 -15.59
C PRO A 95 -5.09 5.83 -14.34
N VAL A 96 -3.99 5.22 -13.92
CA VAL A 96 -3.93 4.36 -12.75
C VAL A 96 -2.96 4.92 -11.73
N VAL A 97 -3.41 5.03 -10.49
CA VAL A 97 -2.60 5.43 -9.34
C VAL A 97 -2.36 4.22 -8.43
N SER A 98 -1.13 3.99 -8.05
CA SER A 98 -0.76 2.96 -7.09
C SER A 98 -0.25 3.59 -5.81
N ILE A 99 -0.85 3.20 -4.68
CA ILE A 99 -0.48 3.67 -3.35
C ILE A 99 0.32 2.57 -2.63
N ASN A 100 1.47 2.94 -2.06
CA ASN A 100 2.39 2.10 -1.28
C ASN A 100 3.20 1.05 -2.07
N ASP A 101 2.77 0.63 -3.25
CA ASP A 101 3.49 -0.35 -4.06
C ASP A 101 3.76 0.24 -5.46
N PRO A 102 5.01 0.48 -5.85
CA PRO A 102 5.30 1.01 -7.18
C PRO A 102 4.98 -0.06 -8.24
N ILE A 103 4.02 0.25 -9.09
CA ILE A 103 3.61 -0.59 -10.21
C ILE A 103 4.09 0.09 -11.49
N LYS A 104 4.62 -0.71 -12.40
CA LYS A 104 5.08 -0.22 -13.70
C LYS A 104 3.93 0.46 -14.45
N ASP A 105 4.23 1.57 -15.11
CA ASP A 105 3.30 2.35 -15.92
C ASP A 105 2.09 2.93 -15.15
N CYS A 106 2.19 3.00 -13.81
CA CYS A 106 1.22 3.66 -12.93
C CYS A 106 1.84 4.88 -12.23
N VAL A 107 1.02 5.85 -11.88
CA VAL A 107 1.43 6.95 -11.00
C VAL A 107 1.62 6.38 -9.60
N TYR A 108 2.81 6.54 -9.02
CA TYR A 108 3.10 6.03 -7.69
C TYR A 108 2.93 7.12 -6.63
N VAL A 109 2.20 6.79 -5.58
CA VAL A 109 2.08 7.60 -4.36
C VAL A 109 2.48 6.74 -3.17
N GLY A 110 3.41 7.19 -2.38
CA GLY A 110 3.87 6.43 -1.21
C GLY A 110 4.75 7.26 -0.29
N THR A 111 4.99 6.73 0.89
CA THR A 111 5.91 7.33 1.85
C THR A 111 7.35 7.03 1.43
N ASP A 112 8.20 8.05 1.41
CA ASP A 112 9.63 7.85 1.29
C ASP A 112 10.18 7.30 2.61
N ASN A 113 10.22 5.97 2.69
CA ASN A 113 10.77 5.24 3.83
C ASN A 113 12.26 4.94 3.67
N GLN A 114 12.90 5.44 2.60
CA GLN A 114 14.34 5.23 2.41
C GLN A 114 15.11 5.88 3.56
N GLN A 115 15.99 5.10 4.13
CA GLN A 115 16.81 5.52 5.28
C GLN A 115 16.05 5.81 6.60
N ALA A 116 14.72 5.68 6.65
CA ALA A 116 13.98 5.94 7.88
C ALA A 116 14.41 5.00 9.02
N ILE A 117 14.48 3.69 8.75
CA ILE A 117 14.93 2.70 9.73
C ILE A 117 16.44 2.83 10.00
N TYR A 118 17.23 3.19 8.99
CA TYR A 118 18.66 3.47 9.16
C TYR A 118 18.89 4.59 10.19
N LYS A 119 18.25 5.75 9.97
CA LYS A 119 18.36 6.90 10.89
C LYS A 119 17.82 6.58 12.28
N LEU A 120 16.67 5.91 12.37
CA LEU A 120 16.08 5.51 13.63
C LEU A 120 17.02 4.59 14.42
N THR A 121 17.62 3.60 13.78
CA THR A 121 18.58 2.69 14.40
C THR A 121 19.80 3.43 14.92
N GLN A 122 20.38 4.32 14.14
CA GLN A 122 21.51 5.14 14.58
C GLN A 122 21.14 6.03 15.76
N THR A 123 19.99 6.73 15.69
CA THR A 123 19.55 7.63 16.77
C THR A 123 19.34 6.88 18.08
N ILE A 124 18.57 5.77 18.05
CA ILE A 124 18.31 4.98 19.26
C ILE A 124 19.62 4.43 19.84
N SER A 125 20.50 3.94 18.99
CA SER A 125 21.79 3.37 19.43
C SER A 125 22.66 4.41 20.11
N ALA A 126 22.75 5.61 19.54
CA ALA A 126 23.51 6.71 20.11
C ALA A 126 22.89 7.23 21.43
N GLU A 127 21.59 7.49 21.46
CA GLU A 127 20.91 8.05 22.63
C GLU A 127 20.85 7.08 23.81
N ARG A 128 20.77 5.78 23.55
CA ARG A 128 20.63 4.74 24.58
C ARG A 128 21.91 3.98 24.86
N ASN A 129 23.00 4.31 24.18
CA ASN A 129 24.28 3.58 24.27
C ASN A 129 24.08 2.06 24.15
N CYS A 130 23.29 1.64 23.15
CA CYS A 130 22.91 0.24 22.96
C CYS A 130 24.10 -0.58 22.46
N GLN A 131 24.42 -1.68 23.14
CA GLN A 131 25.40 -2.65 22.66
C GLN A 131 24.78 -3.78 21.83
N LYS A 132 23.47 -3.97 21.94
CA LYS A 132 22.73 -4.99 21.20
C LYS A 132 21.38 -4.42 20.75
N VAL A 133 21.04 -4.65 19.51
CA VAL A 133 19.76 -4.24 18.92
C VAL A 133 19.13 -5.42 18.20
N ALA A 134 17.86 -5.67 18.45
CA ALA A 134 17.08 -6.70 17.74
C ALA A 134 16.05 -6.04 16.82
N TYR A 135 15.93 -6.57 15.62
CA TYR A 135 14.94 -6.14 14.65
C TYR A 135 13.87 -7.21 14.43
N VAL A 136 12.62 -6.87 14.71
CA VAL A 136 11.47 -7.73 14.40
C VAL A 136 10.94 -7.34 13.03
N SER A 137 11.19 -8.20 12.06
CA SER A 137 10.83 -7.97 10.67
C SER A 137 9.38 -8.31 10.37
N GLY A 138 8.76 -7.58 9.45
CA GLY A 138 7.55 -8.01 8.76
C GLY A 138 7.80 -9.17 7.78
N PRO A 139 6.75 -9.67 7.10
CA PRO A 139 6.87 -10.77 6.16
C PRO A 139 7.76 -10.41 4.98
N MET A 140 8.68 -11.30 4.60
CA MET A 140 9.64 -11.05 3.51
C MET A 140 9.00 -11.02 2.12
N SER A 141 7.76 -11.41 1.99
CA SER A 141 6.94 -11.16 0.79
C SER A 141 6.65 -9.67 0.57
N SER A 142 6.59 -8.88 1.64
CA SER A 142 6.40 -7.43 1.55
C SER A 142 7.68 -6.72 1.10
N ARG A 143 7.57 -5.86 0.09
CA ARG A 143 8.67 -5.01 -0.37
C ARG A 143 9.15 -4.07 0.76
N GLU A 144 8.22 -3.44 1.46
CA GLU A 144 8.51 -2.54 2.57
C GLU A 144 9.28 -3.22 3.70
N ALA A 145 8.89 -4.45 4.07
CA ALA A 145 9.60 -5.21 5.08
C ALA A 145 11.04 -5.52 4.67
N ARG A 146 11.26 -5.83 3.39
CA ARG A 146 12.63 -6.07 2.86
C ARG A 146 13.49 -4.80 2.89
N LEU A 147 12.95 -3.65 2.48
CA LEU A 147 13.66 -2.37 2.49
C LEU A 147 14.04 -1.98 3.92
N ARG A 148 13.09 -2.00 4.85
CA ARG A 148 13.34 -1.69 6.26
C ARG A 148 14.38 -2.61 6.90
N LYS A 149 14.36 -3.90 6.54
CA LYS A 149 15.38 -4.84 7.00
C LYS A 149 16.76 -4.51 6.44
N ALA A 150 16.85 -4.14 5.17
CA ALA A 150 18.11 -3.74 4.56
C ALA A 150 18.71 -2.50 5.23
N ASP A 151 17.88 -1.49 5.49
CA ASP A 151 18.27 -0.27 6.21
C ASP A 151 18.77 -0.56 7.62
N PHE A 152 18.07 -1.44 8.37
CA PHE A 152 18.51 -1.86 9.70
C PHE A 152 19.88 -2.55 9.65
N LEU A 153 20.05 -3.49 8.72
CA LEU A 153 21.32 -4.21 8.58
C LEU A 153 22.47 -3.27 8.15
N GLN A 154 22.18 -2.26 7.34
CA GLN A 154 23.17 -1.27 6.98
C GLN A 154 23.55 -0.39 8.17
N ALA A 155 22.55 0.11 8.92
CA ALA A 155 22.79 0.92 10.11
C ALA A 155 23.62 0.19 11.16
N THR A 156 23.36 -1.10 11.40
CA THR A 156 24.12 -1.91 12.37
C THR A 156 25.55 -2.20 11.92
N LYS A 157 25.81 -2.27 10.61
CA LYS A 157 27.19 -2.40 10.10
C LYS A 157 28.01 -1.14 10.27
N ASP A 158 27.36 0.02 10.17
CA ASP A 158 28.01 1.32 10.27
C ASP A 158 28.25 1.77 11.74
N LEU A 159 27.68 1.03 12.69
CA LEU A 159 27.88 1.22 14.12
C LEU A 159 28.90 0.18 14.60
N GLU A 160 30.17 0.58 14.73
CA GLU A 160 31.33 -0.28 15.04
C GLU A 160 31.18 -1.09 16.34
N ASP A 161 30.32 -0.65 17.27
CA ASP A 161 30.16 -1.22 18.62
C ASP A 161 28.88 -2.00 18.85
N ILE A 162 28.06 -2.27 17.82
CA ILE A 162 26.77 -2.97 17.96
C ILE A 162 26.81 -4.37 17.35
N GLN A 163 26.47 -5.36 18.18
CA GLN A 163 26.28 -6.77 17.79
C GLN A 163 24.79 -7.11 17.59
#